data_37d6b65c9ce9934473e81b0b805eab1a
#
_entry.id   37d6b65c9ce9934473e81b0b805eab1a
#
_cell.length_a   1.000
_cell.length_b   1.000
_cell.length_c   1.000
_cell.angle_alpha   90.00
_cell.angle_beta   90.00
_cell.angle_gamma   90.00
#
_symmetry.space_group_name_H-M   'P 1'
#
loop_
_entity.id
_entity.type
_entity.pdbx_description
1 polymer ?
#
loop_
_entity_poly.entity_id
_entity_poly.type
_entity_poly.pdbx_seq_one_letter_code
_entity_poly.pdbx_strand_id
1 'polypeptide(L)'
;MKLKSYILVGYLISSLLTILLVFWAVQRMLIVKSEIYFLVGMTLIASFIGAAVSLFLLSPVFSSLRHLKKQAQNIADKDFSTEIDAKGPIEFQELGQAFNDMSHNLQETFESLDESEREKGMMIAQLSHDIKTPITSIQATVEGILDGVIEEEEQIHYLTTISRQTERLNKLVEELDVLTLNAQPQIESDGEAEIVFLDQLLIEAMSEFQLLIEREERDIYIQVSPESAKIKSHYDKLSRILVNLLNNAFKYSEPGTKIEIVAQLTEQILTISVKDEGRGIAPENLDKIFKRLYRVETSRNMKTGGHGLGLAIARELAHQLGGEITVESQYGLGSTFTFTLNLT
;
A
#
# COMPACT_ATOMS: atom_id res chain seq x y z
N MET A 1 4.43 30.61 32.73
CA MET A 1 3.74 31.91 32.46
C MET A 1 3.15 31.89 31.05
N LYS A 2 1.96 32.45 30.82
CA LYS A 2 1.38 32.55 29.48
C LYS A 2 2.17 33.58 28.66
N LEU A 3 2.35 33.36 27.33
CA LEU A 3 3.11 34.23 26.42
C LEU A 3 2.65 35.71 26.52
N LYS A 4 1.33 35.94 26.68
CA LYS A 4 0.78 37.29 26.95
C LYS A 4 1.41 37.93 28.21
N SER A 5 1.64 37.17 29.26
CA SER A 5 2.25 37.68 30.49
C SER A 5 3.72 38.02 30.29
N TYR A 6 4.48 37.27 29.49
CA TYR A 6 5.86 37.58 29.14
C TYR A 6 5.97 38.88 28.34
N ILE A 7 5.11 39.10 27.36
CA ILE A 7 5.09 40.32 26.56
C ILE A 7 4.71 41.52 27.43
N LEU A 8 3.70 41.35 28.27
CA LEU A 8 3.25 42.41 29.17
C LEU A 8 4.33 42.80 30.22
N VAL A 9 5.03 41.83 30.77
CA VAL A 9 6.15 42.04 31.71
C VAL A 9 7.32 42.69 30.96
N GLY A 10 7.69 42.26 29.77
CA GLY A 10 8.74 42.88 28.96
C GLY A 10 8.41 44.33 28.62
N TYR A 11 7.14 44.61 28.26
CA TYR A 11 6.69 45.96 27.99
C TYR A 11 6.72 46.84 29.26
N LEU A 12 6.29 46.33 30.43
CA LEU A 12 6.34 47.03 31.71
C LEU A 12 7.78 47.37 32.14
N ILE A 13 8.72 46.40 31.93
CA ILE A 13 10.14 46.63 32.25
C ILE A 13 10.72 47.70 31.31
N SER A 14 10.43 47.63 29.99
CA SER A 14 10.88 48.64 29.03
C SER A 14 10.30 50.03 29.33
N SER A 15 9.00 50.09 29.66
CA SER A 15 8.34 51.34 30.08
C SER A 15 8.95 51.92 31.35
N LEU A 16 9.19 51.09 32.38
CA LEU A 16 9.82 51.55 33.63
C LEU A 16 11.24 52.05 33.35
N LEU A 17 12.03 51.38 32.52
CA LEU A 17 13.39 51.80 32.16
C LEU A 17 13.36 53.18 31.43
N THR A 18 12.39 53.35 30.50
CA THR A 18 12.21 54.62 29.78
C THR A 18 11.84 55.76 30.71
N ILE A 19 10.95 55.52 31.67
CA ILE A 19 10.55 56.51 32.68
C ILE A 19 11.75 56.91 33.58
N LEU A 20 12.55 55.93 34.03
CA LEU A 20 13.74 56.15 34.83
C LEU A 20 14.80 56.94 34.04
N LEU A 21 15.01 56.65 32.74
CA LEU A 21 15.93 57.37 31.87
C LEU A 21 15.49 58.79 31.68
N VAL A 22 14.20 59.04 31.40
CA VAL A 22 13.64 60.36 31.24
C VAL A 22 13.77 61.14 32.56
N PHE A 23 13.40 60.54 33.67
CA PHE A 23 13.55 61.16 35.00
C PHE A 23 14.99 61.54 35.30
N TRP A 24 15.96 60.67 35.05
CA TRP A 24 17.41 60.95 35.23
C TRP A 24 17.93 62.06 34.31
N ALA A 25 17.52 62.04 33.04
CA ALA A 25 17.89 63.09 32.07
C ALA A 25 17.35 64.45 32.44
N VAL A 26 16.09 64.51 32.91
CA VAL A 26 15.40 65.72 33.35
C VAL A 26 16.07 66.30 34.64
N GLN A 27 16.51 65.45 35.58
CA GLN A 27 17.23 65.94 36.76
C GLN A 27 18.56 66.63 36.42
N ARG A 28 19.21 66.23 35.31
CA ARG A 28 20.48 66.80 34.86
C ARG A 28 20.29 68.08 34.02
N MET A 29 19.09 68.37 33.54
CA MET A 29 18.81 69.48 32.59
C MET A 29 18.18 70.72 33.24
N LEU A 30 18.40 71.07 34.47
CA LEU A 30 17.96 72.34 35.15
C LEU A 30 16.51 72.77 34.75
N ILE A 31 15.56 71.84 34.61
CA ILE A 31 14.18 72.10 34.24
C ILE A 31 13.33 72.40 35.51
N VAL A 32 12.35 73.29 35.41
CA VAL A 32 11.43 73.69 36.50
C VAL A 32 10.61 72.49 36.98
N LYS A 33 10.48 72.25 38.29
CA LYS A 33 9.84 71.08 38.88
C LYS A 33 8.42 70.80 38.35
N SER A 34 7.66 71.78 37.95
CA SER A 34 6.30 71.66 37.41
C SER A 34 6.27 70.93 36.01
N GLU A 35 7.29 71.16 35.17
CA GLU A 35 7.39 70.54 33.83
C GLU A 35 7.82 69.09 33.91
N ILE A 36 8.52 68.68 34.99
CA ILE A 36 8.90 67.31 35.20
C ILE A 36 7.68 66.41 35.34
N TYR A 37 6.69 66.80 36.13
CA TYR A 37 5.45 66.00 36.33
C TYR A 37 4.65 65.89 35.03
N PHE A 38 4.63 66.94 34.20
CA PHE A 38 3.96 66.92 32.90
C PHE A 38 4.66 65.93 31.94
N LEU A 39 5.98 65.96 31.84
CA LEU A 39 6.77 65.04 31.01
C LEU A 39 6.62 63.58 31.47
N VAL A 40 6.68 63.31 32.76
CA VAL A 40 6.46 61.97 33.28
C VAL A 40 5.03 61.48 33.02
N GLY A 41 4.05 62.36 33.16
CA GLY A 41 2.65 62.03 32.83
C GLY A 41 2.44 61.68 31.36
N MET A 42 3.04 62.47 30.47
CA MET A 42 2.98 62.20 29.00
C MET A 42 3.66 60.88 28.62
N THR A 43 4.81 60.56 29.23
CA THR A 43 5.49 59.28 28.94
C THR A 43 4.71 58.06 29.45
N LEU A 44 4.02 58.19 30.60
CA LEU A 44 3.11 57.15 31.10
C LEU A 44 1.93 56.91 30.16
N ILE A 45 1.30 58.01 29.69
CA ILE A 45 0.18 57.93 28.74
C ILE A 45 0.64 57.28 27.43
N ALA A 46 1.76 57.74 26.84
CA ALA A 46 2.33 57.16 25.62
C ALA A 46 2.66 55.68 25.79
N SER A 47 3.22 55.30 26.92
CA SER A 47 3.51 53.90 27.23
C SER A 47 2.25 53.05 27.32
N PHE A 48 1.19 53.56 27.96
CA PHE A 48 -0.09 52.85 28.06
C PHE A 48 -0.75 52.65 26.69
N ILE A 49 -0.73 53.71 25.86
CA ILE A 49 -1.24 53.63 24.48
C ILE A 49 -0.44 52.62 23.66
N GLY A 50 0.90 52.63 23.77
CA GLY A 50 1.76 51.66 23.09
C GLY A 50 1.48 50.23 23.49
N ALA A 51 1.22 49.97 24.80
CA ALA A 51 0.82 48.65 25.30
C ALA A 51 -0.52 48.21 24.73
N ALA A 52 -1.51 49.10 24.70
CA ALA A 52 -2.84 48.80 24.16
C ALA A 52 -2.79 48.47 22.63
N VAL A 53 -2.03 49.25 21.86
CA VAL A 53 -1.80 49.01 20.44
C VAL A 53 -1.08 47.66 20.20
N SER A 54 -0.02 47.38 20.98
CA SER A 54 0.73 46.11 20.88
C SER A 54 -0.16 44.89 21.18
N LEU A 55 -0.98 44.98 22.22
CA LEU A 55 -1.91 43.87 22.55
C LEU A 55 -3.00 43.71 21.48
N PHE A 56 -3.47 44.79 20.89
CA PHE A 56 -4.43 44.73 19.80
C PHE A 56 -3.83 44.07 18.54
N LEU A 57 -2.63 44.50 18.14
CA LEU A 57 -1.94 43.95 16.98
C LEU A 57 -1.55 42.45 17.14
N LEU A 58 -1.23 42.04 18.36
CA LEU A 58 -0.86 40.63 18.66
C LEU A 58 -2.07 39.71 18.88
N SER A 59 -3.27 40.27 19.03
CA SER A 59 -4.49 39.50 19.29
C SER A 59 -4.77 38.43 18.21
N PRO A 60 -4.69 38.72 16.88
CA PRO A 60 -4.88 37.71 15.83
C PRO A 60 -3.85 36.57 15.90
N VAL A 61 -2.58 36.88 16.19
CA VAL A 61 -1.50 35.92 16.35
C VAL A 61 -1.80 34.91 17.49
N PHE A 62 -2.25 35.40 18.63
CA PHE A 62 -2.63 34.53 19.74
C PHE A 62 -3.86 33.66 19.42
N SER A 63 -4.80 34.18 18.64
CA SER A 63 -5.94 33.40 18.15
C SER A 63 -5.49 32.27 17.24
N SER A 64 -4.66 32.56 16.22
CA SER A 64 -4.13 31.58 15.28
C SER A 64 -3.33 30.49 15.98
N LEU A 65 -2.45 30.84 16.91
CA LEU A 65 -1.71 29.86 17.72
C LEU A 65 -2.62 28.95 18.58
N ARG A 66 -3.74 29.47 19.07
CA ARG A 66 -4.70 28.68 19.84
C ARG A 66 -5.44 27.71 18.93
N HIS A 67 -5.82 28.15 17.71
CA HIS A 67 -6.44 27.30 16.72
C HIS A 67 -5.49 26.18 16.26
N LEU A 68 -4.23 26.53 15.94
CA LEU A 68 -3.19 25.54 15.60
C LEU A 68 -3.02 24.48 16.70
N LYS A 69 -2.93 24.92 17.97
CA LYS A 69 -2.82 23.98 19.10
C LYS A 69 -4.03 23.04 19.19
N LYS A 70 -5.25 23.57 19.01
CA LYS A 70 -6.48 22.76 19.07
C LYS A 70 -6.51 21.74 17.93
N GLN A 71 -6.16 22.17 16.72
CA GLN A 71 -6.10 21.27 15.57
C GLN A 71 -5.06 20.18 15.73
N ALA A 72 -3.85 20.52 16.23
CA ALA A 72 -2.84 19.50 16.51
C ALA A 72 -3.35 18.44 17.51
N GLN A 73 -4.20 18.83 18.46
CA GLN A 73 -4.85 17.89 19.38
C GLN A 73 -5.93 17.05 18.66
N ASN A 74 -6.76 17.66 17.80
CA ASN A 74 -7.76 16.94 17.02
C ASN A 74 -7.10 15.89 16.11
N ILE A 75 -5.99 16.26 15.43
CA ILE A 75 -5.23 15.32 14.59
C ILE A 75 -4.67 14.16 15.43
N ALA A 76 -4.17 14.42 16.65
CA ALA A 76 -3.71 13.37 17.55
C ALA A 76 -4.84 12.39 17.95
N ASP A 77 -6.09 12.88 17.99
CA ASP A 77 -7.31 12.10 18.23
C ASP A 77 -7.91 11.51 16.91
N LYS A 78 -7.17 11.63 15.79
CA LYS A 78 -7.58 11.19 14.43
C LYS A 78 -8.81 11.94 13.90
N ASP A 79 -9.09 13.14 14.38
CA ASP A 79 -10.12 14.02 13.84
C ASP A 79 -9.51 15.03 12.87
N PHE A 80 -9.66 14.77 11.58
CA PHE A 80 -9.18 15.61 10.48
C PHE A 80 -10.26 16.55 9.91
N SER A 81 -11.44 16.62 10.53
CA SER A 81 -12.64 17.27 9.95
C SER A 81 -12.57 18.78 9.86
N THR A 82 -11.61 19.41 10.53
CA THR A 82 -11.54 20.86 10.65
C THR A 82 -10.26 21.42 10.03
N GLU A 83 -10.40 22.44 9.18
CA GLU A 83 -9.28 23.20 8.60
C GLU A 83 -8.97 24.46 9.40
N ILE A 84 -7.73 24.94 9.30
CA ILE A 84 -7.27 26.18 9.92
C ILE A 84 -7.52 27.32 8.95
N ASP A 85 -8.40 28.24 9.32
CA ASP A 85 -8.52 29.57 8.71
C ASP A 85 -7.59 30.54 9.46
N ALA A 86 -6.31 30.55 9.10
CA ALA A 86 -5.29 31.37 9.75
C ALA A 86 -5.47 32.84 9.35
N LYS A 87 -5.78 33.70 10.32
CA LYS A 87 -5.90 35.15 10.15
C LYS A 87 -4.71 35.87 10.78
N GLY A 88 -4.24 36.94 10.14
CA GLY A 88 -3.14 37.76 10.65
C GLY A 88 -2.03 37.97 9.61
N PRO A 89 -0.78 38.13 10.07
CA PRO A 89 0.39 38.26 9.19
C PRO A 89 0.52 37.12 8.20
N ILE A 90 1.15 37.39 7.05
CA ILE A 90 1.26 36.41 5.94
C ILE A 90 1.97 35.13 6.40
N GLU A 91 2.92 35.22 7.30
CA GLU A 91 3.67 34.08 7.85
C GLU A 91 2.76 33.10 8.62
N PHE A 92 1.68 33.60 9.23
CA PHE A 92 0.69 32.75 9.91
C PHE A 92 -0.31 32.12 8.94
N GLN A 93 -0.61 32.79 7.83
CA GLN A 93 -1.43 32.23 6.75
C GLN A 93 -0.68 31.08 6.06
N GLU A 94 0.61 31.29 5.73
CA GLU A 94 1.47 30.25 5.16
C GLU A 94 1.63 29.06 6.11
N LEU A 95 1.82 29.31 7.42
CA LEU A 95 1.89 28.26 8.42
C LEU A 95 0.57 27.48 8.54
N GLY A 96 -0.57 28.15 8.47
CA GLY A 96 -1.90 27.54 8.48
C GLY A 96 -2.10 26.64 7.26
N GLN A 97 -1.68 27.08 6.09
CA GLN A 97 -1.77 26.32 4.86
C GLN A 97 -0.87 25.08 4.89
N ALA A 98 0.40 25.22 5.27
CA ALA A 98 1.31 24.10 5.43
C ALA A 98 0.80 23.05 6.45
N PHE A 99 0.12 23.51 7.50
CA PHE A 99 -0.49 22.64 8.49
C PHE A 99 -1.72 21.89 7.92
N ASN A 100 -2.55 22.54 7.12
CA ASN A 100 -3.68 21.92 6.44
C ASN A 100 -3.20 20.85 5.45
N ASP A 101 -2.16 21.17 4.65
CA ASP A 101 -1.54 20.22 3.70
C ASP A 101 -0.99 18.98 4.44
N MET A 102 -0.31 19.19 5.58
CA MET A 102 0.16 18.11 6.44
C MET A 102 -1.01 17.26 6.99
N SER A 103 -2.08 17.92 7.45
CA SER A 103 -3.28 17.25 7.97
C SER A 103 -3.94 16.38 6.91
N HIS A 104 -4.05 16.89 5.68
CA HIS A 104 -4.60 16.15 4.54
C HIS A 104 -3.75 14.93 4.17
N ASN A 105 -2.43 15.10 4.05
CA ASN A 105 -1.51 13.99 3.78
C ASN A 105 -1.55 12.90 4.87
N LEU A 106 -1.69 13.33 6.14
CA LEU A 106 -1.86 12.40 7.27
C LEU A 106 -3.18 11.64 7.16
N GLN A 107 -4.29 12.33 6.84
CA GLN A 107 -5.60 11.71 6.65
C GLN A 107 -5.53 10.64 5.56
N GLU A 108 -5.02 10.97 4.37
CA GLU A 108 -4.85 10.01 3.27
C GLU A 108 -4.00 8.79 3.68
N THR A 109 -2.93 9.04 4.44
CA THR A 109 -2.06 7.97 4.94
C THR A 109 -2.80 7.06 5.92
N PHE A 110 -3.58 7.63 6.85
CA PHE A 110 -4.37 6.84 7.79
C PHE A 110 -5.49 6.06 7.12
N GLU A 111 -6.20 6.67 6.15
CA GLU A 111 -7.24 5.98 5.38
C GLU A 111 -6.66 4.80 4.58
N SER A 112 -5.52 5.01 3.92
CA SER A 112 -4.80 3.95 3.22
C SER A 112 -4.32 2.83 4.14
N LEU A 113 -3.83 3.17 5.34
CA LEU A 113 -3.41 2.20 6.35
C LEU A 113 -4.61 1.38 6.87
N ASP A 114 -5.72 2.03 7.18
CA ASP A 114 -6.93 1.36 7.67
C ASP A 114 -7.53 0.42 6.60
N GLU A 115 -7.54 0.85 5.33
CA GLU A 115 -7.92 -0.02 4.21
C GLU A 115 -6.99 -1.23 4.10
N SER A 116 -5.68 -1.03 4.19
CA SER A 116 -4.68 -2.11 4.14
C SER A 116 -4.84 -3.10 5.32
N GLU A 117 -5.05 -2.59 6.55
CA GLU A 117 -5.31 -3.45 7.71
C GLU A 117 -6.61 -4.24 7.58
N ARG A 118 -7.66 -3.62 7.05
CA ARG A 118 -8.94 -4.28 6.78
C ARG A 118 -8.81 -5.37 5.71
N GLU A 119 -8.10 -5.09 4.61
CA GLU A 119 -7.79 -6.09 3.58
C GLU A 119 -7.02 -7.27 4.18
N LYS A 120 -6.01 -7.00 5.00
CA LYS A 120 -5.23 -8.03 5.71
C LYS A 120 -6.09 -8.87 6.65
N GLY A 121 -7.00 -8.23 7.40
CA GLY A 121 -7.93 -8.93 8.28
C GLY A 121 -8.89 -9.86 7.51
N MET A 122 -9.45 -9.39 6.40
CA MET A 122 -10.31 -10.21 5.54
C MET A 122 -9.55 -11.40 4.95
N MET A 123 -8.29 -11.18 4.54
CA MET A 123 -7.42 -12.22 4.00
C MET A 123 -7.13 -13.32 5.02
N ILE A 124 -6.79 -12.96 6.27
CA ILE A 124 -6.56 -13.93 7.34
C ILE A 124 -7.82 -14.75 7.62
N ALA A 125 -8.99 -14.11 7.65
CA ALA A 125 -10.26 -14.79 7.86
C ALA A 125 -10.57 -15.79 6.72
N GLN A 126 -10.35 -15.40 5.47
CA GLN A 126 -10.55 -16.25 4.30
C GLN A 126 -9.59 -17.44 4.29
N LEU A 127 -8.29 -17.19 4.51
CA LEU A 127 -7.27 -18.25 4.57
C LEU A 127 -7.55 -19.24 5.71
N SER A 128 -7.98 -18.74 6.87
CA SER A 128 -8.36 -19.61 8.00
C SER A 128 -9.51 -20.55 7.63
N HIS A 129 -10.50 -20.06 6.88
CA HIS A 129 -11.59 -20.89 6.37
C HIS A 129 -11.10 -21.93 5.36
N ASP A 130 -10.25 -21.49 4.41
CA ASP A 130 -9.77 -22.33 3.30
C ASP A 130 -8.75 -23.40 3.77
N ILE A 131 -8.05 -23.14 4.87
CA ILE A 131 -7.19 -24.13 5.57
C ILE A 131 -8.05 -25.10 6.39
N LYS A 132 -9.09 -24.64 7.08
CA LYS A 132 -9.93 -25.50 7.95
C LYS A 132 -10.66 -26.58 7.14
N THR A 133 -11.09 -26.27 5.94
CA THR A 133 -11.86 -27.21 5.09
C THR A 133 -11.06 -28.46 4.74
N PRO A 134 -9.84 -28.41 4.14
CA PRO A 134 -9.04 -29.59 3.87
C PRO A 134 -8.59 -30.34 5.13
N ILE A 135 -8.27 -29.62 6.22
CA ILE A 135 -7.92 -30.24 7.50
C ILE A 135 -9.09 -31.09 8.01
N THR A 136 -10.30 -30.55 8.03
CA THR A 136 -11.50 -31.29 8.47
C THR A 136 -11.75 -32.51 7.57
N SER A 137 -11.56 -32.37 6.26
CA SER A 137 -11.70 -33.50 5.33
C SER A 137 -10.65 -34.59 5.57
N ILE A 138 -9.38 -34.22 5.78
CA ILE A 138 -8.30 -35.17 6.11
C ILE A 138 -8.65 -35.89 7.41
N GLN A 139 -9.02 -35.14 8.46
CA GLN A 139 -9.35 -35.72 9.76
C GLN A 139 -10.50 -36.71 9.67
N ALA A 140 -11.62 -36.33 9.04
CA ALA A 140 -12.76 -37.22 8.86
C ALA A 140 -12.43 -38.49 8.07
N THR A 141 -11.58 -38.37 7.04
CA THR A 141 -11.13 -39.52 6.25
C THR A 141 -10.25 -40.45 7.09
N VAL A 142 -9.30 -39.92 7.89
CA VAL A 142 -8.43 -40.71 8.77
C VAL A 142 -9.25 -41.41 9.86
N GLU A 143 -10.20 -40.69 10.49
CA GLU A 143 -11.12 -41.29 11.48
C GLU A 143 -11.94 -42.41 10.86
N GLY A 144 -12.49 -42.23 9.65
CA GLY A 144 -13.26 -43.26 8.94
C GLY A 144 -12.44 -44.52 8.62
N ILE A 145 -11.13 -44.36 8.32
CA ILE A 145 -10.20 -45.51 8.12
C ILE A 145 -9.94 -46.21 9.47
N LEU A 146 -9.63 -45.47 10.53
CA LEU A 146 -9.30 -45.99 11.85
C LEU A 146 -10.48 -46.73 12.52
N ASP A 147 -11.69 -46.21 12.32
CA ASP A 147 -12.92 -46.78 12.85
C ASP A 147 -13.44 -47.97 12.02
N GLY A 148 -12.75 -48.31 10.93
CA GLY A 148 -13.14 -49.42 10.05
C GLY A 148 -14.45 -49.15 9.26
N VAL A 149 -14.86 -47.89 9.13
CA VAL A 149 -16.05 -47.47 8.33
C VAL A 149 -15.71 -47.54 6.83
N ILE A 150 -14.44 -47.31 6.49
CA ILE A 150 -13.94 -47.37 5.11
C ILE A 150 -13.36 -48.77 4.89
N GLU A 151 -13.92 -49.48 3.88
CA GLU A 151 -13.49 -50.82 3.55
C GLU A 151 -12.06 -50.81 2.97
N GLU A 152 -11.28 -51.94 3.20
CA GLU A 152 -9.89 -52.02 2.77
C GLU A 152 -9.71 -51.74 1.27
N GLU A 153 -10.65 -52.14 0.43
CA GLU A 153 -10.62 -51.96 -1.01
C GLU A 153 -10.73 -50.47 -1.42
N GLU A 154 -11.35 -49.63 -0.62
CA GLU A 154 -11.51 -48.20 -0.85
C GLU A 154 -10.41 -47.33 -0.20
N GLN A 155 -9.62 -47.88 0.72
CA GLN A 155 -8.60 -47.13 1.48
C GLN A 155 -7.61 -46.41 0.57
N ILE A 156 -7.19 -47.02 -0.53
CA ILE A 156 -6.26 -46.40 -1.49
C ILE A 156 -6.86 -45.11 -2.10
N HIS A 157 -8.14 -45.13 -2.43
CA HIS A 157 -8.84 -43.98 -2.94
C HIS A 157 -8.88 -42.83 -1.91
N TYR A 158 -9.19 -43.15 -0.66
CA TYR A 158 -9.24 -42.19 0.42
C TYR A 158 -7.84 -41.66 0.81
N LEU A 159 -6.79 -42.47 0.80
CA LEU A 159 -5.40 -42.05 0.99
C LEU A 159 -4.95 -41.10 -0.13
N THR A 160 -5.34 -41.36 -1.37
CA THR A 160 -5.08 -40.46 -2.49
C THR A 160 -5.81 -39.09 -2.28
N THR A 161 -6.99 -39.13 -1.69
CA THR A 161 -7.73 -37.88 -1.34
C THR A 161 -7.00 -37.11 -0.25
N ILE A 162 -6.47 -37.76 0.79
CA ILE A 162 -5.64 -37.12 1.82
C ILE A 162 -4.41 -36.46 1.18
N SER A 163 -3.68 -37.19 0.34
CA SER A 163 -2.50 -36.66 -0.35
C SER A 163 -2.83 -35.36 -1.11
N ARG A 164 -3.90 -35.40 -1.91
CA ARG A 164 -4.37 -34.21 -2.67
C ARG A 164 -4.77 -33.05 -1.78
N GLN A 165 -5.40 -33.29 -0.62
CA GLN A 165 -5.73 -32.23 0.33
C GLN A 165 -4.48 -31.64 1.00
N THR A 166 -3.47 -32.46 1.26
CA THR A 166 -2.17 -32.02 1.80
C THR A 166 -1.40 -31.17 0.80
N GLU A 167 -1.38 -31.56 -0.48
CA GLU A 167 -0.80 -30.71 -1.55
C GLU A 167 -1.50 -29.37 -1.65
N ARG A 168 -2.82 -29.37 -1.53
CA ARG A 168 -3.61 -28.12 -1.52
C ARG A 168 -3.26 -27.22 -0.34
N LEU A 169 -3.05 -27.81 0.85
CA LEU A 169 -2.60 -27.07 2.04
C LEU A 169 -1.21 -26.46 1.84
N ASN A 170 -0.27 -27.24 1.30
CA ASN A 170 1.07 -26.72 1.02
C ASN A 170 1.05 -25.53 0.07
N LYS A 171 0.25 -25.58 -1.01
CA LYS A 171 0.06 -24.45 -1.90
C LYS A 171 -0.51 -23.21 -1.19
N LEU A 172 -1.48 -23.40 -0.29
CA LEU A 172 -2.02 -22.29 0.52
C LEU A 172 -0.97 -21.66 1.44
N VAL A 173 -0.10 -22.47 2.04
CA VAL A 173 1.00 -21.98 2.88
C VAL A 173 2.01 -21.21 2.04
N GLU A 174 2.40 -21.71 0.88
CA GLU A 174 3.30 -21.01 -0.05
C GLU A 174 2.72 -19.68 -0.53
N GLU A 175 1.41 -19.64 -0.83
CA GLU A 175 0.70 -18.41 -1.17
C GLU A 175 0.71 -17.41 0.00
N LEU A 176 0.56 -17.90 1.24
CA LEU A 176 0.62 -17.08 2.46
C LEU A 176 2.01 -16.50 2.67
N ASP A 177 3.06 -17.28 2.49
CA ASP A 177 4.44 -16.85 2.68
C ASP A 177 4.76 -15.66 1.77
N VAL A 178 4.42 -15.73 0.48
CA VAL A 178 4.64 -14.60 -0.45
C VAL A 178 3.90 -13.33 -0.02
N LEU A 179 2.73 -13.47 0.59
CA LEU A 179 1.91 -12.34 1.01
C LEU A 179 2.37 -11.72 2.34
N THR A 180 3.02 -12.51 3.19
CA THR A 180 3.56 -12.04 4.47
C THR A 180 4.97 -11.48 4.36
N LEU A 181 5.76 -11.92 3.38
CA LEU A 181 7.13 -11.49 3.15
C LEU A 181 7.26 -10.00 2.77
N ASN A 182 6.18 -9.36 2.35
CA ASN A 182 6.16 -7.89 2.12
C ASN A 182 6.11 -7.04 3.39
N ALA A 183 6.00 -7.64 4.58
CA ALA A 183 5.99 -6.91 5.85
C ALA A 183 7.38 -6.75 6.50
N GLN A 184 8.41 -7.41 5.96
CA GLN A 184 9.80 -7.25 6.44
C GLN A 184 10.73 -7.03 5.25
N PRO A 185 11.67 -6.07 5.34
CA PRO A 185 12.77 -6.02 4.39
C PRO A 185 13.56 -7.32 4.56
N GLN A 186 13.43 -8.23 3.60
CA GLN A 186 14.07 -9.53 3.66
C GLN A 186 15.60 -9.39 3.59
N ILE A 187 16.23 -9.74 4.70
CA ILE A 187 17.67 -10.02 4.79
C ILE A 187 17.95 -11.52 4.59
N GLU A 188 17.00 -12.32 4.07
CA GLU A 188 17.24 -13.75 3.86
C GLU A 188 16.89 -14.21 2.45
N SER A 189 17.95 -14.55 1.73
CA SER A 189 18.01 -15.36 0.50
C SER A 189 17.14 -14.91 -0.68
N ASP A 190 17.31 -13.70 -1.17
CA ASP A 190 17.25 -13.50 -2.61
C ASP A 190 18.48 -14.24 -3.17
N GLY A 191 18.28 -15.43 -3.76
CA GLY A 191 19.33 -16.11 -4.51
C GLY A 191 20.00 -15.12 -5.44
N GLU A 192 21.30 -15.22 -5.63
CA GLU A 192 22.01 -14.32 -6.55
C GLU A 192 21.34 -14.38 -7.92
N ALA A 193 21.14 -13.21 -8.56
CA ALA A 193 20.60 -13.16 -9.92
C ALA A 193 21.48 -14.02 -10.86
N GLU A 194 20.89 -15.03 -11.47
CA GLU A 194 21.54 -15.98 -12.34
C GLU A 194 21.18 -15.76 -13.82
N ILE A 195 21.89 -16.46 -14.70
CA ILE A 195 21.58 -16.43 -16.13
C ILE A 195 20.37 -17.34 -16.38
N VAL A 196 19.24 -16.75 -16.71
CA VAL A 196 18.00 -17.44 -17.05
C VAL A 196 17.85 -17.51 -18.57
N PHE A 197 17.75 -18.70 -19.12
CA PHE A 197 17.39 -18.94 -20.52
C PHE A 197 15.87 -18.96 -20.65
N LEU A 198 15.33 -18.09 -21.51
CA LEU A 198 13.87 -17.90 -21.60
C LEU A 198 13.14 -19.11 -22.19
N ASP A 199 13.75 -19.80 -23.14
CA ASP A 199 13.24 -21.05 -23.70
C ASP A 199 13.09 -22.16 -22.65
N GLN A 200 14.14 -22.36 -21.85
CA GLN A 200 14.12 -23.31 -20.74
C GLN A 200 13.06 -22.95 -19.69
N LEU A 201 13.02 -21.67 -19.29
CA LEU A 201 12.03 -21.17 -18.32
C LEU A 201 10.59 -21.45 -18.80
N LEU A 202 10.29 -21.19 -20.06
CA LEU A 202 8.95 -21.43 -20.63
C LEU A 202 8.62 -22.92 -20.73
N ILE A 203 9.58 -23.76 -21.13
CA ILE A 203 9.40 -25.22 -21.21
C ILE A 203 9.14 -25.81 -19.81
N GLU A 204 9.92 -25.40 -18.82
CA GLU A 204 9.75 -25.88 -17.45
C GLU A 204 8.43 -25.43 -16.84
N ALA A 205 8.04 -24.15 -17.01
CA ALA A 205 6.74 -23.67 -16.57
C ALA A 205 5.56 -24.40 -17.23
N MET A 206 5.70 -24.76 -18.51
CA MET A 206 4.67 -25.52 -19.24
C MET A 206 4.62 -26.99 -18.85
N SER A 207 5.72 -27.56 -18.38
CA SER A 207 5.76 -28.98 -17.94
C SER A 207 4.80 -29.29 -16.80
N GLU A 208 4.50 -28.30 -15.93
CA GLU A 208 3.50 -28.44 -14.87
C GLU A 208 2.08 -28.66 -15.43
N PHE A 209 1.80 -28.24 -16.66
CA PHE A 209 0.50 -28.32 -17.30
C PHE A 209 0.38 -29.44 -18.32
N GLN A 210 1.43 -30.27 -18.52
CA GLN A 210 1.47 -31.28 -19.57
C GLN A 210 0.25 -32.23 -19.52
N LEU A 211 -0.07 -32.77 -18.34
CA LEU A 211 -1.22 -33.67 -18.18
C LEU A 211 -2.56 -32.98 -18.49
N LEU A 212 -2.65 -31.67 -18.21
CA LEU A 212 -3.84 -30.88 -18.47
C LEU A 212 -3.98 -30.59 -19.97
N ILE A 213 -2.86 -30.27 -20.62
CA ILE A 213 -2.78 -30.05 -22.06
C ILE A 213 -3.26 -31.29 -22.84
N GLU A 214 -2.71 -32.46 -22.46
CA GLU A 214 -3.07 -33.74 -23.10
C GLU A 214 -4.54 -34.12 -22.85
N ARG A 215 -5.01 -33.97 -21.61
CA ARG A 215 -6.39 -34.34 -21.24
C ARG A 215 -7.44 -33.43 -21.90
N GLU A 216 -7.14 -32.16 -22.08
CA GLU A 216 -8.06 -31.14 -22.57
C GLU A 216 -7.84 -30.79 -24.05
N GLU A 217 -6.90 -31.50 -24.72
CA GLU A 217 -6.55 -31.32 -26.15
C GLU A 217 -6.28 -29.84 -26.50
N ARG A 218 -5.49 -29.15 -25.63
CA ARG A 218 -5.20 -27.72 -25.78
C ARG A 218 -4.20 -27.47 -26.91
N ASP A 219 -4.46 -26.43 -27.72
CA ASP A 219 -3.50 -25.91 -28.68
C ASP A 219 -2.55 -24.91 -28.02
N ILE A 220 -1.27 -25.28 -27.93
CA ILE A 220 -0.26 -24.48 -27.26
C ILE A 220 0.72 -23.91 -28.28
N TYR A 221 0.83 -22.58 -28.32
CA TYR A 221 1.80 -21.89 -29.15
C TYR A 221 2.84 -21.17 -28.27
N ILE A 222 4.12 -21.48 -28.45
CA ILE A 222 5.22 -20.85 -27.72
C ILE A 222 6.19 -20.23 -28.73
N GLN A 223 6.54 -18.98 -28.53
CA GLN A 223 7.54 -18.26 -29.31
C GLN A 223 8.50 -17.50 -28.40
N VAL A 224 9.80 -17.63 -28.66
CA VAL A 224 10.87 -16.87 -28.00
C VAL A 224 11.63 -16.10 -29.07
N SER A 225 11.84 -14.82 -28.88
CA SER A 225 12.60 -13.97 -29.81
C SER A 225 13.54 -13.03 -29.04
N PRO A 226 14.87 -13.02 -29.35
CA PRO A 226 15.57 -13.95 -30.25
C PRO A 226 15.63 -15.36 -29.67
N GLU A 227 15.86 -16.35 -30.55
CA GLU A 227 16.13 -17.72 -30.11
C GLU A 227 17.30 -17.74 -29.11
N SER A 228 17.18 -18.58 -28.05
CA SER A 228 18.17 -18.64 -26.96
C SER A 228 18.36 -17.31 -26.20
N ALA A 229 17.33 -16.49 -26.13
CA ALA A 229 17.33 -15.28 -25.31
C ALA A 229 17.60 -15.61 -23.85
N LYS A 230 18.50 -14.84 -23.21
CA LYS A 230 18.88 -15.00 -21.81
C LYS A 230 18.99 -13.66 -21.12
N ILE A 231 18.62 -13.65 -19.84
CA ILE A 231 18.73 -12.47 -18.97
C ILE A 231 19.40 -12.84 -17.67
N LYS A 232 19.94 -11.85 -16.96
CA LYS A 232 20.36 -12.03 -15.57
C LYS A 232 19.20 -11.64 -14.66
N SER A 233 18.59 -12.63 -13.99
CA SER A 233 17.42 -12.40 -13.13
C SER A 233 17.28 -13.53 -12.10
N HIS A 234 16.20 -13.51 -11.31
CA HIS A 234 15.85 -14.54 -10.33
C HIS A 234 14.90 -15.56 -10.98
N TYR A 235 15.41 -16.77 -11.25
CA TYR A 235 14.67 -17.84 -11.90
C TYR A 235 13.35 -18.16 -11.20
N ASP A 236 13.38 -18.37 -9.88
CA ASP A 236 12.20 -18.75 -9.09
C ASP A 236 11.08 -17.71 -9.17
N LYS A 237 11.44 -16.42 -9.13
CA LYS A 237 10.44 -15.33 -9.26
C LYS A 237 9.82 -15.30 -10.65
N LEU A 238 10.63 -15.43 -11.71
CA LEU A 238 10.14 -15.47 -13.10
C LEU A 238 9.27 -16.69 -13.36
N SER A 239 9.69 -17.88 -12.92
CA SER A 239 8.91 -19.11 -13.02
C SER A 239 7.57 -18.98 -12.33
N ARG A 240 7.55 -18.45 -11.12
CA ARG A 240 6.32 -18.25 -10.33
C ARG A 240 5.37 -17.23 -10.96
N ILE A 241 5.88 -16.15 -11.57
CA ILE A 241 5.06 -15.22 -12.36
C ILE A 241 4.39 -15.97 -13.51
N LEU A 242 5.17 -16.71 -14.31
CA LEU A 242 4.67 -17.45 -15.45
C LEU A 242 3.62 -18.49 -15.07
N VAL A 243 3.90 -19.32 -14.07
CA VAL A 243 2.98 -20.35 -13.57
C VAL A 243 1.65 -19.73 -13.13
N ASN A 244 1.67 -18.56 -12.47
CA ASN A 244 0.44 -17.88 -12.08
C ASN A 244 -0.35 -17.36 -13.29
N LEU A 245 0.31 -16.81 -14.31
CA LEU A 245 -0.34 -16.35 -15.54
C LEU A 245 -0.91 -17.53 -16.33
N LEU A 246 -0.16 -18.62 -16.46
CA LEU A 246 -0.59 -19.85 -17.12
C LEU A 246 -1.77 -20.50 -16.38
N ASN A 247 -1.71 -20.64 -15.06
CA ASN A 247 -2.83 -21.13 -14.25
C ASN A 247 -4.11 -20.33 -14.52
N ASN A 248 -3.98 -19.02 -14.65
CA ASN A 248 -5.11 -18.16 -14.98
C ASN A 248 -5.65 -18.45 -16.38
N ALA A 249 -4.79 -18.57 -17.40
CA ALA A 249 -5.16 -18.90 -18.77
C ALA A 249 -5.87 -20.26 -18.88
N PHE A 250 -5.30 -21.32 -18.28
CA PHE A 250 -5.91 -22.66 -18.27
C PHE A 250 -7.25 -22.72 -17.54
N LYS A 251 -7.39 -21.94 -16.48
CA LYS A 251 -8.58 -21.94 -15.63
C LYS A 251 -9.78 -21.25 -16.26
N TYR A 252 -9.55 -20.17 -16.99
CA TYR A 252 -10.62 -19.31 -17.51
C TYR A 252 -10.88 -19.45 -19.01
N SER A 253 -10.16 -20.35 -19.69
CA SER A 253 -10.44 -20.75 -21.06
C SER A 253 -11.04 -22.16 -21.11
N GLU A 254 -11.81 -22.43 -22.15
CA GLU A 254 -12.46 -23.73 -22.37
C GLU A 254 -11.45 -24.78 -22.84
N PRO A 255 -11.68 -26.11 -22.58
CA PRO A 255 -10.91 -27.19 -23.22
C PRO A 255 -10.89 -27.07 -24.78
N GLY A 256 -9.76 -27.43 -25.40
CA GLY A 256 -9.59 -27.33 -26.84
C GLY A 256 -9.28 -25.94 -27.39
N THR A 257 -9.29 -24.88 -26.54
CA THR A 257 -8.93 -23.54 -26.99
C THR A 257 -7.41 -23.32 -27.00
N LYS A 258 -6.98 -22.30 -27.76
CA LYS A 258 -5.55 -21.94 -27.89
C LYS A 258 -5.06 -21.14 -26.70
N ILE A 259 -3.84 -21.46 -26.24
CA ILE A 259 -3.06 -20.62 -25.33
C ILE A 259 -1.76 -20.26 -26.05
N GLU A 260 -1.47 -18.97 -26.13
CA GLU A 260 -0.30 -18.44 -26.82
C GLU A 260 0.63 -17.74 -25.82
N ILE A 261 1.92 -18.13 -25.85
CA ILE A 261 2.96 -17.61 -24.98
C ILE A 261 4.05 -17.03 -25.86
N VAL A 262 4.29 -15.73 -25.75
CA VAL A 262 5.30 -15.03 -26.53
C VAL A 262 6.27 -14.32 -25.59
N ALA A 263 7.56 -14.68 -25.67
CA ALA A 263 8.63 -13.99 -24.99
C ALA A 263 9.48 -13.21 -26.00
N GLN A 264 9.59 -11.91 -25.80
CA GLN A 264 10.41 -11.02 -26.63
C GLN A 264 11.45 -10.31 -25.78
N LEU A 265 12.71 -10.42 -26.17
CA LEU A 265 13.82 -9.75 -25.55
C LEU A 265 14.41 -8.72 -26.51
N THR A 266 14.35 -7.46 -26.14
CA THR A 266 15.09 -6.37 -26.80
C THR A 266 16.36 -6.03 -25.98
N GLU A 267 17.16 -5.08 -26.43
CA GLU A 267 18.37 -4.67 -25.71
C GLU A 267 18.07 -4.14 -24.29
N GLN A 268 16.87 -3.63 -24.04
CA GLN A 268 16.51 -2.95 -22.80
C GLN A 268 15.29 -3.52 -22.09
N ILE A 269 14.47 -4.33 -22.78
CA ILE A 269 13.16 -4.75 -22.26
C ILE A 269 12.93 -6.24 -22.56
N LEU A 270 12.59 -6.99 -21.51
CA LEU A 270 11.95 -8.29 -21.66
C LEU A 270 10.43 -8.13 -21.57
N THR A 271 9.73 -8.71 -22.53
CA THR A 271 8.26 -8.80 -22.50
C THR A 271 7.85 -10.26 -22.64
N ILE A 272 7.00 -10.75 -21.72
CA ILE A 272 6.42 -12.09 -21.79
C ILE A 272 4.90 -11.94 -21.76
N SER A 273 4.21 -12.35 -22.80
CA SER A 273 2.76 -12.33 -22.89
C SER A 273 2.17 -13.74 -22.87
N VAL A 274 1.09 -13.90 -22.12
CA VAL A 274 0.25 -15.11 -22.08
C VAL A 274 -1.14 -14.71 -22.53
N LYS A 275 -1.57 -15.25 -23.67
CA LYS A 275 -2.88 -14.99 -24.28
C LYS A 275 -3.74 -16.22 -24.21
N ASP A 276 -4.98 -16.07 -23.76
CA ASP A 276 -6.02 -17.09 -23.72
C ASP A 276 -7.24 -16.70 -24.59
N GLU A 277 -7.97 -17.68 -25.06
CA GLU A 277 -9.27 -17.54 -25.74
C GLU A 277 -10.42 -17.87 -24.77
N GLY A 278 -10.33 -17.36 -23.54
CA GLY A 278 -11.31 -17.61 -22.51
C GLY A 278 -12.47 -16.63 -22.52
N ARG A 279 -13.19 -16.60 -21.40
CA ARG A 279 -14.38 -15.74 -21.25
C ARG A 279 -14.09 -14.24 -21.23
N GLY A 280 -12.82 -13.84 -21.13
CA GLY A 280 -12.42 -12.44 -20.99
C GLY A 280 -12.86 -11.81 -19.67
N ILE A 281 -12.52 -10.52 -19.52
CA ILE A 281 -12.73 -9.74 -18.32
C ILE A 281 -13.49 -8.46 -18.67
N ALA A 282 -14.56 -8.16 -17.92
CA ALA A 282 -15.32 -6.93 -18.09
C ALA A 282 -14.49 -5.70 -17.68
N PRO A 283 -14.62 -4.54 -18.36
CA PRO A 283 -13.79 -3.36 -18.11
C PRO A 283 -13.78 -2.90 -16.65
N GLU A 284 -14.90 -2.98 -15.95
CA GLU A 284 -15.04 -2.58 -14.53
C GLU A 284 -14.25 -3.45 -13.56
N ASN A 285 -13.70 -4.58 -14.03
CA ASN A 285 -12.96 -5.53 -13.21
C ASN A 285 -11.44 -5.49 -13.49
N LEU A 286 -10.98 -4.89 -14.60
CA LEU A 286 -9.59 -4.91 -15.02
C LEU A 286 -8.62 -4.40 -13.95
N ASP A 287 -8.95 -3.30 -13.27
CA ASP A 287 -8.14 -2.74 -12.18
C ASP A 287 -8.22 -3.57 -10.89
N LYS A 288 -9.27 -4.39 -10.75
CA LYS A 288 -9.56 -5.12 -9.53
C LYS A 288 -8.97 -6.53 -9.50
N ILE A 289 -8.74 -7.14 -10.67
CA ILE A 289 -8.26 -8.54 -10.75
C ILE A 289 -6.88 -8.75 -10.13
N PHE A 290 -6.10 -7.69 -9.95
CA PHE A 290 -4.81 -7.71 -9.26
C PHE A 290 -4.93 -7.46 -7.75
N LYS A 291 -6.13 -7.11 -7.26
CA LYS A 291 -6.36 -7.01 -5.81
C LYS A 291 -6.37 -8.41 -5.19
N ARG A 292 -5.77 -8.54 -4.02
CA ARG A 292 -5.72 -9.81 -3.27
C ARG A 292 -7.14 -10.30 -2.98
N LEU A 293 -7.39 -11.59 -3.15
CA LEU A 293 -8.68 -12.27 -2.93
C LEU A 293 -9.82 -11.80 -3.84
N TYR A 294 -9.56 -10.91 -4.80
CA TYR A 294 -10.60 -10.47 -5.71
C TYR A 294 -10.95 -11.56 -6.73
N ARG A 295 -12.26 -11.76 -6.92
CA ARG A 295 -12.82 -12.69 -7.91
C ARG A 295 -14.00 -12.03 -8.60
N VAL A 296 -14.04 -12.12 -9.92
CA VAL A 296 -15.14 -11.60 -10.76
C VAL A 296 -16.47 -12.30 -10.46
N GLU A 297 -16.42 -13.58 -10.06
CA GLU A 297 -17.60 -14.35 -9.67
C GLU A 297 -17.67 -14.55 -8.17
N THR A 298 -18.76 -14.03 -7.55
CA THR A 298 -19.15 -14.32 -6.17
C THR A 298 -19.74 -15.72 -5.99
N SER A 299 -19.97 -16.48 -7.08
CA SER A 299 -20.46 -17.84 -7.00
C SER A 299 -19.38 -18.77 -6.44
N ARG A 300 -19.67 -19.32 -5.26
CA ARG A 300 -18.87 -20.36 -4.57
C ARG A 300 -18.84 -21.69 -5.33
N ASN A 301 -18.74 -21.70 -6.65
CA ASN A 301 -18.53 -22.92 -7.38
C ASN A 301 -17.11 -23.44 -7.11
N MET A 302 -17.02 -24.34 -6.13
CA MET A 302 -15.79 -25.06 -5.74
C MET A 302 -15.15 -25.84 -6.88
N LYS A 303 -15.78 -25.93 -8.06
CA LYS A 303 -15.23 -26.62 -9.24
C LYS A 303 -14.12 -25.85 -9.96
N THR A 304 -14.04 -24.52 -9.78
CA THR A 304 -13.00 -23.69 -10.41
C THR A 304 -11.95 -23.19 -9.40
N GLY A 305 -11.50 -24.05 -8.49
CA GLY A 305 -10.59 -23.78 -7.38
C GLY A 305 -9.53 -22.69 -7.62
N GLY A 306 -9.47 -21.71 -6.72
CA GLY A 306 -8.44 -20.66 -6.69
C GLY A 306 -8.86 -19.55 -5.75
N HIS A 307 -7.92 -19.11 -4.91
CA HIS A 307 -8.17 -18.20 -3.80
C HIS A 307 -8.17 -16.71 -4.20
N GLY A 308 -7.97 -16.40 -5.51
CA GLY A 308 -7.85 -15.01 -6.00
C GLY A 308 -6.51 -14.35 -5.61
N LEU A 309 -5.49 -15.16 -5.38
CA LEU A 309 -4.16 -14.68 -4.96
C LEU A 309 -3.14 -14.70 -6.11
N GLY A 310 -3.29 -15.58 -7.12
CA GLY A 310 -2.27 -15.83 -8.14
C GLY A 310 -1.86 -14.57 -8.92
N LEU A 311 -2.81 -13.76 -9.41
CA LEU A 311 -2.50 -12.52 -10.13
C LEU A 311 -1.89 -11.45 -9.22
N ALA A 312 -2.34 -11.37 -7.96
CA ALA A 312 -1.76 -10.46 -6.98
C ALA A 312 -0.30 -10.84 -6.65
N ILE A 313 -0.01 -12.15 -6.50
CA ILE A 313 1.34 -12.68 -6.30
C ILE A 313 2.21 -12.39 -7.53
N ALA A 314 1.71 -12.67 -8.73
CA ALA A 314 2.45 -12.41 -9.97
C ALA A 314 2.84 -10.94 -10.09
N ARG A 315 1.91 -10.00 -9.83
CA ARG A 315 2.17 -8.57 -9.87
C ARG A 315 3.17 -8.13 -8.82
N GLU A 316 3.08 -8.67 -7.62
CA GLU A 316 4.02 -8.38 -6.52
C GLU A 316 5.45 -8.82 -6.87
N LEU A 317 5.60 -10.06 -7.37
CA LEU A 317 6.89 -10.58 -7.81
C LEU A 317 7.46 -9.78 -9.00
N ALA A 318 6.59 -9.34 -9.92
CA ALA A 318 6.98 -8.46 -11.01
C ALA A 318 7.55 -7.13 -10.50
N HIS A 319 6.89 -6.48 -9.53
CA HIS A 319 7.38 -5.24 -8.91
C HIS A 319 8.72 -5.46 -8.16
N GLN A 320 8.89 -6.58 -7.47
CA GLN A 320 10.17 -6.91 -6.82
C GLN A 320 11.33 -7.08 -7.81
N LEU A 321 11.05 -7.50 -9.05
CA LEU A 321 12.02 -7.56 -10.14
C LEU A 321 12.23 -6.21 -10.84
N GLY A 322 11.47 -5.16 -10.49
CA GLY A 322 11.47 -3.88 -11.18
C GLY A 322 10.67 -3.87 -12.49
N GLY A 323 9.77 -4.84 -12.65
CA GLY A 323 8.87 -4.96 -13.79
C GLY A 323 7.42 -4.65 -13.46
N GLU A 324 6.52 -4.88 -14.42
CA GLU A 324 5.08 -4.66 -14.29
C GLU A 324 4.29 -5.74 -15.03
N ILE A 325 3.04 -6.00 -14.56
CA ILE A 325 2.09 -6.86 -15.28
C ILE A 325 0.89 -6.01 -15.69
N THR A 326 0.59 -6.03 -16.98
CA THR A 326 -0.59 -5.41 -17.59
C THR A 326 -1.55 -6.46 -18.12
N VAL A 327 -2.80 -6.06 -18.39
CA VAL A 327 -3.83 -6.93 -18.96
C VAL A 327 -4.59 -6.20 -20.04
N GLU A 328 -4.77 -6.86 -21.18
CA GLU A 328 -5.70 -6.48 -22.23
C GLU A 328 -6.74 -7.58 -22.34
N SER A 329 -8.03 -7.25 -22.24
CA SER A 329 -9.08 -8.26 -22.29
C SER A 329 -10.37 -7.70 -22.86
N GLN A 330 -11.07 -8.55 -23.57
CA GLN A 330 -12.41 -8.28 -24.06
C GLN A 330 -13.34 -9.41 -23.61
N TYR A 331 -14.44 -9.05 -22.96
CA TYR A 331 -15.41 -10.00 -22.47
C TYR A 331 -15.96 -10.85 -23.61
N GLY A 332 -15.89 -12.17 -23.49
CA GLY A 332 -16.28 -13.17 -24.50
C GLY A 332 -15.21 -13.49 -25.56
N LEU A 333 -14.04 -12.86 -25.55
CA LEU A 333 -12.98 -13.09 -26.55
C LEU A 333 -11.64 -13.55 -25.96
N GLY A 334 -11.45 -13.44 -24.65
CA GLY A 334 -10.23 -13.85 -23.98
C GLY A 334 -9.44 -12.69 -23.36
N SER A 335 -8.25 -13.02 -22.86
CA SER A 335 -7.37 -12.08 -22.17
C SER A 335 -5.92 -12.27 -22.62
N THR A 336 -5.15 -11.18 -22.55
CA THR A 336 -3.70 -11.19 -22.73
C THR A 336 -3.07 -10.54 -21.50
N PHE A 337 -2.33 -11.32 -20.73
CA PHE A 337 -1.52 -10.82 -19.62
C PHE A 337 -0.09 -10.63 -20.08
N THR A 338 0.49 -9.46 -19.85
CA THR A 338 1.83 -9.11 -20.31
C THR A 338 2.70 -8.70 -19.13
N PHE A 339 3.76 -9.46 -18.87
CA PHE A 339 4.84 -9.11 -17.96
C PHE A 339 5.92 -8.35 -18.73
N THR A 340 6.33 -7.19 -18.22
CA THR A 340 7.39 -6.35 -18.78
C THR A 340 8.46 -6.09 -17.73
N LEU A 341 9.73 -6.30 -18.08
CA LEU A 341 10.88 -6.06 -17.22
C LEU A 341 11.90 -5.18 -17.96
N ASN A 342 12.25 -4.04 -17.37
CA ASN A 342 13.33 -3.18 -17.86
C ASN A 342 14.67 -3.76 -17.42
N LEU A 343 15.55 -4.03 -18.39
CA LEU A 343 16.92 -4.50 -18.16
C LEU A 343 17.84 -3.28 -18.11
N THR A 344 18.22 -2.87 -16.89
CA THR A 344 19.21 -1.78 -16.67
C THR A 344 20.62 -2.29 -16.71
#